data_485be4d738b2ce1e9c267e1b665a5abb
#
_entry.id   485be4d738b2ce1e9c267e1b665a5abb
#
_cell.length_a   1.000
_cell.length_b   1.000
_cell.length_c   1.000
_cell.angle_alpha   90.00
_cell.angle_beta   90.00
_cell.angle_gamma   90.00
#
_symmetry.space_group_name_H-M   'P 1'
#
loop_
_entity.id
_entity.type
_entity.pdbx_description
1 polymer ?
#
loop_
_entity_poly.entity_id
_entity_poly.type
_entity_poly.pdbx_seq_one_letter_code
_entity_poly.pdbx_strand_id
1 'polypeptide(L)'
;AEIVARWREQTTDDFRFCFKFPATISHQAALRNCGELTDEFFGRMAPLANRIGQYWLQLPATFAPRDLPALWQFLDALPREFTYGVEVRHQDFFAKGEAEKALNRGLLERSVNRVILDSRPVHSAIPHTEAIVEAQRKKPKVPVHAIVTAQNPMVRFIGSDNMPQNQAMFAVDRKSTRLNSS
;
A
#
# COMPACT_ATOMS: atom_id res chain seq x y z
N ALA A 1 -19.44 -2.68 -11.37
CA ALA A 1 -19.12 -3.01 -12.77
C ALA A 1 -19.08 -1.74 -13.65
N GLU A 2 -20.11 -0.91 -13.65
CA GLU A 2 -20.24 0.28 -14.53
C GLU A 2 -19.14 1.33 -14.34
N ILE A 3 -18.78 1.65 -13.09
CA ILE A 3 -17.69 2.61 -12.77
C ILE A 3 -16.35 2.12 -13.31
N VAL A 4 -16.05 0.84 -13.16
CA VAL A 4 -14.79 0.22 -13.61
C VAL A 4 -14.70 0.21 -15.13
N ALA A 5 -15.81 -0.07 -15.83
CA ALA A 5 -15.88 0.02 -17.29
C ALA A 5 -15.60 1.45 -17.78
N ARG A 6 -16.19 2.45 -17.11
CA ARG A 6 -15.94 3.87 -17.40
C ARG A 6 -14.46 4.25 -17.21
N TRP A 7 -13.79 3.77 -16.16
CA TRP A 7 -12.35 4.01 -15.99
C TRP A 7 -11.53 3.45 -17.14
N ARG A 8 -11.92 2.28 -17.66
CA ARG A 8 -11.26 1.70 -18.82
C ARG A 8 -11.42 2.58 -20.06
N GLU A 9 -12.61 3.12 -20.30
CA GLU A 9 -12.91 3.99 -21.45
C GLU A 9 -12.18 5.33 -21.36
N GLN A 10 -11.99 5.86 -20.15
CA GLN A 10 -11.38 7.18 -19.90
C GLN A 10 -9.85 7.17 -19.77
N THR A 11 -9.21 6.01 -19.88
CA THR A 11 -7.76 5.88 -19.75
C THR A 11 -7.16 5.23 -20.99
N THR A 12 -5.89 5.56 -21.25
CA THR A 12 -5.10 4.95 -22.34
C THR A 12 -4.59 3.55 -21.94
N ASP A 13 -4.09 2.77 -22.90
CA ASP A 13 -3.64 1.39 -22.65
C ASP A 13 -2.34 1.31 -21.83
N ASP A 14 -1.56 2.38 -21.78
CA ASP A 14 -0.35 2.52 -20.96
C ASP A 14 -0.64 2.96 -19.53
N PHE A 15 -1.86 3.45 -19.23
CA PHE A 15 -2.25 3.81 -17.89
C PHE A 15 -2.32 2.58 -16.96
N ARG A 16 -1.76 2.70 -15.75
CA ARG A 16 -1.78 1.62 -14.75
C ARG A 16 -2.50 2.06 -13.48
N PHE A 17 -3.49 1.25 -13.11
CA PHE A 17 -4.24 1.40 -11.86
C PHE A 17 -3.55 0.66 -10.73
N CYS A 18 -3.51 1.28 -9.54
CA CYS A 18 -3.19 0.59 -8.29
C CYS A 18 -4.43 0.56 -7.40
N PHE A 19 -4.85 -0.63 -7.00
CA PHE A 19 -6.06 -0.80 -6.19
C PHE A 19 -5.74 -1.25 -4.77
N LYS A 20 -6.37 -0.58 -3.81
CA LYS A 20 -6.32 -1.01 -2.42
C LYS A 20 -7.36 -2.09 -2.16
N PHE A 21 -6.98 -3.16 -1.49
CA PHE A 21 -7.94 -4.14 -0.98
C PHE A 21 -8.98 -3.50 -0.06
N PRO A 22 -10.24 -3.93 -0.13
CA PRO A 22 -11.31 -3.45 0.74
C PRO A 22 -11.01 -3.66 2.23
N ALA A 23 -11.55 -2.78 3.08
CA ALA A 23 -11.44 -2.92 4.53
C ALA A 23 -12.14 -4.17 5.07
N THR A 24 -13.14 -4.68 4.36
CA THR A 24 -13.81 -5.96 4.66
C THR A 24 -12.80 -7.12 4.70
N ILE A 25 -11.83 -7.14 3.79
CA ILE A 25 -10.77 -8.15 3.72
C ILE A 25 -9.67 -7.85 4.75
N SER A 26 -9.10 -6.64 4.70
CA SER A 26 -7.88 -6.30 5.45
C SER A 26 -8.11 -5.99 6.92
N HIS A 27 -9.27 -5.43 7.29
CA HIS A 27 -9.57 -4.98 8.65
C HIS A 27 -10.63 -5.84 9.31
N GLN A 28 -11.78 -6.10 8.67
CA GLN A 28 -12.90 -6.81 9.29
C GLN A 28 -12.63 -8.31 9.34
N ALA A 29 -12.31 -8.95 8.22
CA ALA A 29 -11.95 -10.37 8.17
C ALA A 29 -10.52 -10.65 8.69
N ALA A 30 -9.68 -9.62 8.84
CA ALA A 30 -8.28 -9.77 9.23
C ALA A 30 -7.56 -10.87 8.43
N LEU A 31 -7.82 -10.92 7.12
CA LEU A 31 -7.29 -11.88 6.14
C LEU A 31 -7.75 -13.34 6.35
N ARG A 32 -8.75 -13.59 7.18
CA ARG A 32 -9.23 -14.93 7.49
C ARG A 32 -10.58 -15.18 6.83
N ASN A 33 -10.74 -16.36 6.24
CA ASN A 33 -12.03 -16.79 5.62
C ASN A 33 -12.62 -15.75 4.66
N CYS A 34 -11.77 -15.08 3.88
CA CYS A 34 -12.19 -14.00 2.99
C CYS A 34 -12.06 -14.36 1.49
N GLY A 35 -12.03 -15.64 1.13
CA GLY A 35 -11.93 -16.11 -0.26
C GLY A 35 -13.01 -15.52 -1.14
N GLU A 36 -14.30 -15.67 -0.77
CA GLU A 36 -15.43 -15.12 -1.53
C GLU A 36 -15.34 -13.60 -1.71
N LEU A 37 -14.96 -12.86 -0.66
CA LEU A 37 -14.77 -11.39 -0.72
C LEU A 37 -13.62 -11.03 -1.67
N THR A 38 -12.60 -11.86 -1.71
CA THR A 38 -11.43 -11.68 -2.56
C THR A 38 -11.79 -11.96 -4.01
N ASP A 39 -12.52 -13.02 -4.28
CA ASP A 39 -13.00 -13.38 -5.63
C ASP A 39 -13.96 -12.31 -6.17
N GLU A 40 -14.86 -11.81 -5.34
CA GLU A 40 -15.75 -10.70 -5.70
C GLU A 40 -14.95 -9.44 -6.04
N PHE A 41 -13.91 -9.13 -5.24
CA PHE A 41 -13.06 -7.97 -5.48
C PHE A 41 -12.33 -8.08 -6.83
N PHE A 42 -11.69 -9.22 -7.13
CA PHE A 42 -11.04 -9.44 -8.41
C PHE A 42 -12.02 -9.46 -9.58
N GLY A 43 -13.18 -10.08 -9.41
CA GLY A 43 -14.24 -10.09 -10.41
C GLY A 43 -14.71 -8.67 -10.80
N ARG A 44 -14.80 -7.76 -9.83
CA ARG A 44 -15.12 -6.35 -10.08
C ARG A 44 -14.02 -5.62 -10.86
N MET A 45 -12.74 -6.00 -10.67
CA MET A 45 -11.59 -5.37 -11.34
C MET A 45 -11.24 -6.04 -12.67
N ALA A 46 -11.82 -7.19 -13.00
CA ALA A 46 -11.54 -7.96 -14.22
C ALA A 46 -11.56 -7.13 -15.53
N PRO A 47 -12.47 -6.14 -15.72
CA PRO A 47 -12.44 -5.29 -16.91
C PRO A 47 -11.15 -4.49 -17.10
N LEU A 48 -10.35 -4.31 -16.05
CA LEU A 48 -9.08 -3.56 -16.07
C LEU A 48 -7.85 -4.47 -16.00
N ALA A 49 -7.99 -5.79 -16.13
CA ALA A 49 -6.91 -6.76 -15.86
C ALA A 49 -5.56 -6.41 -16.49
N ASN A 50 -5.56 -5.98 -17.76
CA ASN A 50 -4.34 -5.57 -18.49
C ASN A 50 -3.81 -4.17 -18.12
N ARG A 51 -4.56 -3.41 -17.29
CA ARG A 51 -4.20 -2.07 -16.82
C ARG A 51 -3.94 -2.02 -15.32
N ILE A 52 -3.90 -3.15 -14.64
CA ILE A 52 -3.58 -3.22 -13.23
C ILE A 52 -2.06 -3.27 -13.07
N GLY A 53 -1.51 -2.26 -12.41
CA GLY A 53 -0.09 -2.21 -12.05
C GLY A 53 0.19 -2.98 -10.78
N GLN A 54 -0.61 -2.74 -9.71
CA GLN A 54 -0.42 -3.41 -8.44
C GLN A 54 -1.69 -3.38 -7.58
N TYR A 55 -1.93 -4.47 -6.87
CA TYR A 55 -2.86 -4.48 -5.74
C TYR A 55 -2.14 -4.18 -4.44
N TRP A 56 -2.76 -3.41 -3.58
CA TRP A 56 -2.16 -2.93 -2.34
C TRP A 56 -3.01 -3.31 -1.12
N LEU A 57 -2.42 -4.08 -0.22
CA LEU A 57 -3.00 -4.53 1.04
C LEU A 57 -2.49 -3.64 2.18
N GLN A 58 -3.37 -2.78 2.71
CA GLN A 58 -3.07 -1.98 3.88
C GLN A 58 -3.58 -2.69 5.13
N LEU A 59 -2.69 -3.06 6.04
CA LEU A 59 -3.04 -3.71 7.30
C LEU A 59 -3.26 -2.67 8.41
N PRO A 60 -4.18 -2.93 9.36
CA PRO A 60 -4.38 -2.06 10.51
C PRO A 60 -3.18 -2.10 11.47
N ALA A 61 -3.06 -1.09 12.35
CA ALA A 61 -2.02 -1.06 13.37
C ALA A 61 -2.13 -2.20 14.41
N THR A 62 -3.31 -2.81 14.51
CA THR A 62 -3.57 -3.97 15.36
C THR A 62 -3.05 -5.29 14.78
N PHE A 63 -2.69 -5.31 13.47
CA PHE A 63 -2.09 -6.47 12.83
C PHE A 63 -0.64 -6.63 13.31
N ALA A 64 -0.45 -7.52 14.26
CA ALA A 64 0.81 -7.71 14.98
C ALA A 64 1.64 -8.88 14.39
N PRO A 65 2.90 -9.08 14.83
CA PRO A 65 3.74 -10.18 14.36
C PRO A 65 3.12 -11.57 14.49
N ARG A 66 2.28 -11.80 15.51
CA ARG A 66 1.53 -13.05 15.70
C ARG A 66 0.55 -13.37 14.56
N ASP A 67 0.16 -12.36 13.78
CA ASP A 67 -0.80 -12.49 12.67
C ASP A 67 -0.12 -12.80 11.32
N LEU A 68 1.21 -12.81 11.25
CA LEU A 68 1.96 -13.12 10.02
C LEU A 68 1.52 -14.44 9.34
N PRO A 69 1.19 -15.54 10.07
CA PRO A 69 0.69 -16.72 9.41
C PRO A 69 -0.57 -16.51 8.58
N ALA A 70 -1.49 -15.65 9.04
CA ALA A 70 -2.68 -15.29 8.25
C ALA A 70 -2.33 -14.48 7.00
N LEU A 71 -1.33 -13.61 7.07
CA LEU A 71 -0.82 -12.87 5.92
C LEU A 71 -0.25 -13.83 4.88
N TRP A 72 0.56 -14.79 5.30
CA TRP A 72 1.18 -15.75 4.38
C TRP A 72 0.12 -16.60 3.69
N GLN A 73 -0.82 -17.16 4.45
CA GLN A 73 -1.92 -17.93 3.88
C GLN A 73 -2.74 -17.12 2.88
N PHE A 74 -3.04 -15.86 3.19
CA PHE A 74 -3.78 -14.97 2.30
C PHE A 74 -2.99 -14.70 1.01
N LEU A 75 -1.72 -14.30 1.10
CA LEU A 75 -0.89 -13.99 -0.06
C LEU A 75 -0.66 -15.22 -0.95
N ASP A 76 -0.49 -16.41 -0.36
CA ASP A 76 -0.26 -17.66 -1.10
C ASP A 76 -1.51 -18.12 -1.88
N ALA A 77 -2.70 -17.66 -1.46
CA ALA A 77 -3.97 -17.92 -2.14
C ALA A 77 -4.29 -16.94 -3.27
N LEU A 78 -3.56 -15.82 -3.39
CA LEU A 78 -3.83 -14.80 -4.41
C LEU A 78 -3.38 -15.25 -5.81
N PRO A 79 -4.06 -14.77 -6.89
CA PRO A 79 -3.65 -14.98 -8.28
C PRO A 79 -2.21 -14.53 -8.52
N ARG A 80 -1.39 -15.37 -9.15
CA ARG A 80 0.05 -15.11 -9.33
C ARG A 80 0.39 -14.18 -10.50
N GLU A 81 -0.57 -13.91 -11.36
CA GLU A 81 -0.42 -13.00 -12.50
C GLU A 81 -0.37 -11.52 -12.11
N PHE A 82 -0.73 -11.17 -10.88
CA PHE A 82 -0.72 -9.79 -10.40
C PHE A 82 0.44 -9.51 -9.44
N THR A 83 0.79 -8.23 -9.36
CA THR A 83 1.78 -7.73 -8.40
C THR A 83 1.07 -7.24 -7.14
N TYR A 84 1.67 -7.48 -5.99
CA TYR A 84 1.10 -7.12 -4.69
C TYR A 84 2.06 -6.29 -3.86
N GLY A 85 1.47 -5.38 -3.06
CA GLY A 85 2.18 -4.63 -2.03
C GLY A 85 1.48 -4.77 -0.68
N VAL A 86 2.25 -4.85 0.40
CA VAL A 86 1.76 -4.92 1.78
C VAL A 86 2.26 -3.72 2.56
N GLU A 87 1.32 -2.91 3.08
CA GLU A 87 1.59 -1.81 4.01
C GLU A 87 1.29 -2.27 5.43
N VAL A 88 2.31 -2.38 6.26
CA VAL A 88 2.19 -2.65 7.69
C VAL A 88 2.19 -1.35 8.49
N ARG A 89 1.56 -1.37 9.67
CA ARG A 89 1.43 -0.20 10.55
C ARG A 89 1.79 -0.48 12.01
N HIS A 90 1.93 -1.75 12.40
CA HIS A 90 2.35 -2.13 13.76
C HIS A 90 3.82 -1.77 13.98
N GLN A 91 4.14 -1.20 15.15
CA GLN A 91 5.47 -0.67 15.46
C GLN A 91 6.59 -1.72 15.40
N ASP A 92 6.30 -2.95 15.78
CA ASP A 92 7.28 -4.05 15.78
C ASP A 92 7.86 -4.34 14.38
N PHE A 93 7.12 -4.01 13.33
CA PHE A 93 7.61 -4.13 11.95
C PHE A 93 8.55 -3.00 11.52
N PHE A 94 8.86 -2.07 12.43
CA PHE A 94 9.78 -0.95 12.22
C PHE A 94 10.86 -0.86 13.29
N ALA A 95 10.97 -1.88 14.15
CA ALA A 95 11.89 -1.91 15.26
C ALA A 95 13.26 -2.53 14.95
N LYS A 96 13.52 -2.92 13.69
CA LYS A 96 14.72 -3.64 13.23
C LYS A 96 14.98 -4.97 13.96
N GLY A 97 13.93 -5.51 14.62
CA GLY A 97 13.95 -6.78 15.36
C GLY A 97 13.54 -7.98 14.51
N GLU A 98 13.35 -9.12 15.18
CA GLU A 98 13.00 -10.40 14.53
C GLU A 98 11.64 -10.34 13.79
N ALA A 99 10.68 -9.58 14.31
CA ALA A 99 9.37 -9.42 13.66
C ALA A 99 9.50 -8.73 12.29
N GLU A 100 10.32 -7.70 12.19
CA GLU A 100 10.58 -7.01 10.93
C GLU A 100 11.37 -7.90 9.96
N LYS A 101 12.37 -8.62 10.45
CA LYS A 101 13.14 -9.57 9.63
C LYS A 101 12.24 -10.69 9.08
N ALA A 102 11.35 -11.24 9.90
CA ALA A 102 10.39 -12.28 9.50
C ALA A 102 9.43 -11.75 8.43
N LEU A 103 8.88 -10.52 8.60
CA LEU A 103 8.05 -9.88 7.61
C LEU A 103 8.79 -9.71 6.27
N ASN A 104 9.99 -9.12 6.29
CA ASN A 104 10.75 -8.84 5.09
C ASN A 104 11.13 -10.11 4.33
N ARG A 105 11.56 -11.15 5.05
CA ARG A 105 11.87 -12.46 4.47
C ARG A 105 10.65 -13.09 3.80
N GLY A 106 9.52 -13.15 4.50
CA GLY A 106 8.30 -13.76 3.97
C GLY A 106 7.73 -13.00 2.76
N LEU A 107 7.88 -11.67 2.69
CA LEU A 107 7.51 -10.88 1.52
C LEU A 107 8.48 -11.13 0.36
N LEU A 108 9.78 -11.18 0.63
CA LEU A 108 10.81 -11.46 -0.37
C LEU A 108 10.61 -12.84 -1.02
N GLU A 109 10.37 -13.88 -0.22
CA GLU A 109 10.10 -15.25 -0.67
C GLU A 109 8.90 -15.34 -1.62
N ARG A 110 7.93 -14.43 -1.47
CA ARG A 110 6.70 -14.35 -2.27
C ARG A 110 6.76 -13.32 -3.40
N SER A 111 7.88 -12.62 -3.54
CA SER A 111 8.01 -11.49 -4.49
C SER A 111 6.90 -10.44 -4.31
N VAL A 112 6.52 -10.16 -3.06
CA VAL A 112 5.52 -9.16 -2.69
C VAL A 112 6.22 -7.90 -2.17
N ASN A 113 5.81 -6.73 -2.64
CA ASN A 113 6.41 -5.46 -2.23
C ASN A 113 6.06 -5.12 -0.78
N ARG A 114 7.05 -4.81 0.05
CA ARG A 114 6.83 -4.06 1.26
C ARG A 114 6.60 -2.61 0.87
N VAL A 115 5.42 -2.06 1.16
CA VAL A 115 5.15 -0.64 0.89
C VAL A 115 6.02 0.22 1.80
N ILE A 116 6.83 1.09 1.20
CA ILE A 116 7.63 2.07 1.91
C ILE A 116 6.71 3.22 2.32
N LEU A 117 6.43 3.35 3.61
CA LEU A 117 5.52 4.36 4.15
C LEU A 117 6.31 5.53 4.74
N ASP A 118 6.08 6.72 4.23
CA ASP A 118 6.57 7.96 4.84
C ASP A 118 5.41 8.75 5.46
N SER A 119 5.30 8.67 6.77
CA SER A 119 4.31 9.42 7.58
C SER A 119 4.92 10.60 8.33
N ARG A 120 6.21 10.89 8.15
CA ARG A 120 6.90 11.98 8.86
C ARG A 120 6.24 13.34 8.65
N PRO A 121 5.82 13.74 7.41
CA PRO A 121 5.22 15.04 7.20
C PRO A 121 3.94 15.25 8.02
N VAL A 122 3.06 14.27 8.13
CA VAL A 122 1.83 14.41 8.92
C VAL A 122 2.13 14.54 10.42
N HIS A 123 3.18 13.88 10.93
CA HIS A 123 3.58 13.96 12.33
C HIS A 123 4.46 15.16 12.67
N SER A 124 5.01 15.85 11.66
CA SER A 124 5.71 17.13 11.85
C SER A 124 4.77 18.34 11.84
N ALA A 125 3.54 18.18 11.35
CA ALA A 125 2.53 19.21 11.36
C ALA A 125 2.05 19.53 12.79
N ILE A 126 1.89 20.83 13.10
CA ILE A 126 1.30 21.27 14.37
C ILE A 126 -0.20 20.92 14.34
N PRO A 127 -0.73 20.21 15.35
CA PRO A 127 -2.12 19.77 15.35
C PRO A 127 -3.08 20.91 15.73
N HIS A 128 -3.28 21.87 14.82
CA HIS A 128 -4.11 23.04 15.02
C HIS A 128 -5.54 22.88 14.45
N THR A 129 -5.82 21.78 13.75
CA THR A 129 -7.16 21.43 13.27
C THR A 129 -7.53 20.00 13.64
N GLU A 130 -8.83 19.73 13.78
CA GLU A 130 -9.33 18.38 14.05
C GLU A 130 -8.90 17.39 12.97
N ALA A 131 -8.86 17.83 11.71
CA ALA A 131 -8.41 16.99 10.60
C ALA A 131 -6.96 16.52 10.74
N ILE A 132 -6.05 17.38 11.23
CA ILE A 132 -4.64 17.01 11.48
C ILE A 132 -4.55 16.05 12.65
N VAL A 133 -5.26 16.34 13.76
CA VAL A 133 -5.30 15.45 14.93
C VAL A 133 -5.78 14.06 14.52
N GLU A 134 -6.86 14.00 13.74
CA GLU A 134 -7.39 12.72 13.26
C GLU A 134 -6.41 12.02 12.29
N ALA A 135 -5.75 12.77 11.40
CA ALA A 135 -4.74 12.23 10.51
C ALA A 135 -3.56 11.63 11.28
N GLN A 136 -3.05 12.33 12.28
CA GLN A 136 -1.97 11.83 13.17
C GLN A 136 -2.40 10.60 13.96
N ARG A 137 -3.64 10.56 14.44
CA ARG A 137 -4.20 9.39 15.14
C ARG A 137 -4.32 8.16 14.23
N LYS A 138 -4.73 8.37 12.97
CA LYS A 138 -4.95 7.28 11.99
C LYS A 138 -3.67 6.78 11.32
N LYS A 139 -2.59 7.56 11.33
CA LYS A 139 -1.32 7.19 10.68
C LYS A 139 -0.31 6.75 11.74
N PRO A 140 0.45 5.67 11.50
CA PRO A 140 1.48 5.26 12.44
C PRO A 140 2.61 6.28 12.45
N LYS A 141 3.14 6.59 13.65
CA LYS A 141 4.38 7.34 13.80
C LYS A 141 5.55 6.35 13.78
N VAL A 142 6.05 6.06 12.60
CA VAL A 142 7.10 5.07 12.38
C VAL A 142 8.24 5.64 11.54
N PRO A 143 9.45 5.12 11.67
CA PRO A 143 10.56 5.53 10.81
C PRO A 143 10.33 5.06 9.37
N VAL A 144 10.94 5.76 8.41
CA VAL A 144 10.94 5.32 7.02
C VAL A 144 12.01 4.25 6.84
N HIS A 145 11.57 3.06 6.44
CA HIS A 145 12.47 1.97 6.08
C HIS A 145 12.35 1.72 4.57
N ALA A 146 13.38 2.09 3.83
CA ALA A 146 13.47 1.89 2.38
C ALA A 146 13.90 0.44 2.08
N ILE A 147 13.01 -0.51 2.34
CA ILE A 147 13.23 -1.94 2.13
C ILE A 147 12.50 -2.38 0.88
N VAL A 148 13.24 -2.94 -0.07
CA VAL A 148 12.71 -3.47 -1.33
C VAL A 148 12.65 -4.99 -1.23
N THR A 149 11.45 -5.56 -1.38
CA THR A 149 11.19 -7.00 -1.30
C THR A 149 10.68 -7.59 -2.61
N ALA A 150 10.44 -6.76 -3.63
CA ALA A 150 10.06 -7.18 -4.97
C ALA A 150 10.52 -6.16 -6.02
N GLN A 151 10.38 -6.50 -7.30
CA GLN A 151 10.97 -5.76 -8.43
C GLN A 151 10.44 -4.32 -8.57
N ASN A 152 9.16 -4.07 -8.31
CA ASN A 152 8.53 -2.76 -8.50
C ASN A 152 8.08 -2.19 -7.15
N PRO A 153 8.99 -1.54 -6.38
CA PRO A 153 8.67 -1.05 -5.05
C PRO A 153 7.60 0.03 -5.08
N MET A 154 6.71 0.00 -4.11
CA MET A 154 5.67 1.00 -3.91
C MET A 154 6.03 1.90 -2.74
N VAL A 155 5.99 3.22 -2.97
CA VAL A 155 6.22 4.23 -1.93
C VAL A 155 4.94 5.02 -1.71
N ARG A 156 4.58 5.21 -0.44
CA ARG A 156 3.47 6.07 -0.03
C ARG A 156 3.98 7.24 0.80
N PHE A 157 3.91 8.41 0.21
CA PHE A 157 4.14 9.66 0.92
C PHE A 157 2.82 10.16 1.51
N ILE A 158 2.77 10.30 2.83
CA ILE A 158 1.65 10.97 3.52
C ILE A 158 2.06 12.43 3.67
N GLY A 159 1.47 13.30 2.86
CA GLY A 159 1.75 14.74 2.89
C GLY A 159 1.34 15.39 4.22
N SER A 160 1.80 16.62 4.45
CA SER A 160 1.32 17.51 5.49
C SER A 160 0.05 18.23 5.02
N ASP A 161 -0.55 19.06 5.87
CA ASP A 161 -1.62 20.00 5.51
C ASP A 161 -1.13 21.22 4.71
N ASN A 162 0.20 21.37 4.59
CA ASN A 162 0.82 22.44 3.82
C ASN A 162 0.85 22.09 2.32
N MET A 163 -0.16 22.54 1.58
CA MET A 163 -0.29 22.28 0.14
C MET A 163 0.91 22.76 -0.70
N PRO A 164 1.47 23.98 -0.51
CA PRO A 164 2.67 24.40 -1.21
C PRO A 164 3.88 23.49 -0.97
N GLN A 165 4.09 23.05 0.27
CA GLN A 165 5.17 22.12 0.62
C GLN A 165 4.98 20.76 -0.05
N ASN A 166 3.77 20.24 -0.04
CA ASN A 166 3.44 18.97 -0.72
C ASN A 166 3.66 19.10 -2.22
N GLN A 167 3.23 20.19 -2.85
CA GLN A 167 3.45 20.45 -4.27
C GLN A 167 4.93 20.54 -4.62
N ALA A 168 5.75 21.19 -3.77
CA ALA A 168 7.20 21.27 -3.96
C ALA A 168 7.87 19.89 -3.90
N MET A 169 7.47 19.02 -2.95
CA MET A 169 7.97 17.65 -2.86
C MET A 169 7.64 16.82 -4.11
N PHE A 170 6.40 16.91 -4.62
CA PHE A 170 6.00 16.21 -5.84
C PHE A 170 6.60 16.81 -7.12
N ALA A 171 6.93 18.11 -7.14
CA ALA A 171 7.57 18.76 -8.28
C ALA A 171 9.03 18.32 -8.46
N VAL A 172 9.74 18.03 -7.38
CA VAL A 172 11.13 17.49 -7.44
C VAL A 172 11.12 16.10 -8.07
N ASP A 173 10.15 15.27 -7.75
CA ASP A 173 10.03 13.91 -8.27
C ASP A 173 9.73 13.89 -9.78
N ARG A 174 8.93 14.83 -10.28
CA ARG A 174 8.64 14.98 -11.72
C ARG A 174 9.87 15.38 -12.56
N LYS A 175 10.85 16.03 -11.96
CA LYS A 175 12.10 16.43 -12.66
C LYS A 175 13.06 15.25 -12.82
N SER A 176 13.15 14.36 -11.84
CA SER A 176 14.02 13.18 -11.90
C SER A 176 13.54 12.17 -12.95
N THR A 177 12.24 12.03 -13.14
CA THR A 177 11.66 11.11 -14.14
C THR A 177 11.90 11.58 -15.59
N ARG A 178 12.06 12.89 -15.82
CA ARG A 178 12.34 13.44 -17.17
C ARG A 178 13.81 13.35 -17.60
N LEU A 179 14.74 13.18 -16.67
CA LEU A 179 16.18 13.08 -16.98
C LEU A 179 16.62 11.68 -17.42
N ASN A 180 15.78 10.66 -17.24
CA ASN A 180 16.06 9.29 -17.65
C ASN A 180 15.40 8.90 -19.00
N SER A 181 14.86 9.85 -19.74
CA SER A 181 14.17 9.64 -21.04
C SER A 181 14.90 10.30 -22.23
N SER A 182 16.20 10.56 -22.10
CA SER A 182 17.05 11.07 -23.21
C SER A 182 18.21 10.14 -23.49
#